data_1810560f53195561c0bf6b7bd4205d71
#
_entry.id   1810560f53195561c0bf6b7bd4205d71
#
_cell.length_a   1.000
_cell.length_b   1.000
_cell.length_c   1.000
_cell.angle_alpha   90.00
_cell.angle_beta   90.00
_cell.angle_gamma   90.00
#
_symmetry.space_group_name_H-M   'P 1'
#
loop_
_entity.id
_entity.type
_entity.pdbx_description
1 polymer ?
#
loop_
_entity_poly.entity_id
_entity_poly.type
_entity_poly.pdbx_seq_one_letter_code
_entity_poly.pdbx_strand_id
1 'polypeptide(L)'
;MAKRNNSKNSSVRVFALGGLNEIGKNMTVIESDDDIVVVDCGLGFPDDEMPGIDLVIPDVTYLEDHIEKLRGIVLTHGHEDHIGARPYVLKKLPVPVYGTRLTLGIVENKLQEHKFEVRPRLLCVEPGDTVRLGGFTAEFIHVNHSIADACAIAITTPQGILLHTGDFKLDLTPIDGDVMDITRIGELGREGIRLLMCESTNVERSGYTPSEKNVGRSLEDIFAKNADKRIVIATFSSNVHRVQQIINVSAEHKRKVAITGRSMQNIISAAIRLGYMSVPDGVLIDINEIRRHKPENITVVTTGSQGEPMSALYRMAFASHDKVELGAQDLVVISAHAIPGNEKLVGKIINEMCKKNVSVLYDSMVEVHVSGHACREELKLMHALSKPEFFMPVHGEYKHLVRHKQLAEEMGTPANHIFVAPDIGHVLEIDDKGARWNGTVYAGNVLIDGYGVGDVGNIVLRDRRHLSEDGLIVVVATVDSRDGYIISGPDIISRGFVYVREAEALMDQAKNLARNVLNECLDSNNFDWNDVKGQLKDALTRFLSGKTGRKPMILPVIMEI
;
A
#
# COMPACT_ATOMS: atom_id res chain seq x y z
N MET A 1 -53.76 15.56 4.26
CA MET A 1 -53.16 15.58 2.93
C MET A 1 -51.82 16.32 3.02
N ALA A 2 -50.75 15.59 3.23
CA ALA A 2 -49.38 16.17 3.24
C ALA A 2 -48.97 16.32 1.77
N LYS A 3 -48.53 17.53 1.42
CA LYS A 3 -47.95 17.83 0.12
C LYS A 3 -46.72 16.94 -0.10
N ARG A 4 -46.78 16.01 -1.05
CA ARG A 4 -45.59 15.42 -1.65
C ARG A 4 -44.78 16.56 -2.23
N ASN A 5 -43.67 16.92 -1.58
CA ASN A 5 -42.64 17.73 -2.19
C ASN A 5 -42.15 16.96 -3.44
N ASN A 6 -42.17 17.65 -4.57
CA ASN A 6 -41.48 17.23 -5.78
C ASN A 6 -40.01 16.93 -5.43
N SER A 7 -39.67 15.65 -5.29
CA SER A 7 -38.27 15.24 -5.29
C SER A 7 -37.74 15.57 -6.70
N LYS A 8 -36.85 16.55 -6.81
CA LYS A 8 -35.89 16.57 -7.92
C LYS A 8 -35.36 15.14 -8.04
N ASN A 9 -35.21 14.62 -9.25
CA ASN A 9 -34.52 13.35 -9.54
C ASN A 9 -33.13 13.42 -8.90
N SER A 10 -33.01 13.02 -7.63
CA SER A 10 -31.72 13.03 -6.94
C SER A 10 -30.95 11.80 -7.41
N SER A 11 -29.89 11.99 -8.18
CA SER A 11 -28.97 10.91 -8.51
C SER A 11 -27.93 10.73 -7.40
N VAL A 12 -27.35 9.50 -7.33
CA VAL A 12 -26.17 9.21 -6.51
C VAL A 12 -25.04 8.83 -7.45
N ARG A 13 -23.89 9.43 -7.23
CA ARG A 13 -22.66 9.22 -7.99
C ARG A 13 -21.69 8.40 -7.14
N VAL A 14 -21.11 7.35 -7.73
CA VAL A 14 -20.12 6.50 -7.09
C VAL A 14 -18.89 6.46 -7.98
N PHE A 15 -17.73 6.74 -7.40
CA PHE A 15 -16.45 6.69 -8.10
C PHE A 15 -15.31 6.44 -7.11
N ALA A 16 -14.21 5.88 -7.61
CA ALA A 16 -13.02 5.66 -6.81
C ALA A 16 -11.93 6.67 -7.16
N LEU A 17 -11.28 7.23 -6.16
CA LEU A 17 -10.06 8.02 -6.30
C LEU A 17 -8.79 7.15 -6.20
N GLY A 18 -8.94 5.87 -5.83
CA GLY A 18 -7.91 4.84 -5.78
C GLY A 18 -8.52 3.48 -5.49
N GLY A 19 -7.73 2.41 -5.56
CA GLY A 19 -8.17 1.05 -5.26
C GLY A 19 -8.86 0.32 -6.42
N LEU A 20 -8.76 0.83 -7.64
CA LEU A 20 -9.20 0.16 -8.86
C LEU A 20 -8.01 -0.02 -9.81
N ASN A 21 -7.97 -1.17 -10.47
CA ASN A 21 -6.88 -1.60 -11.36
C ASN A 21 -5.52 -1.79 -10.64
N GLU A 22 -5.53 -1.76 -9.32
CA GLU A 22 -4.37 -1.89 -8.44
C GLU A 22 -4.80 -2.52 -7.11
N ILE A 23 -3.81 -2.96 -6.33
CA ILE A 23 -4.00 -3.33 -4.92
C ILE A 23 -3.39 -2.21 -4.07
N GLY A 24 -4.24 -1.55 -3.29
CA GLY A 24 -3.85 -0.40 -2.46
C GLY A 24 -4.63 0.87 -2.80
N LYS A 25 -4.35 1.94 -2.08
CA LYS A 25 -4.97 3.28 -2.22
C LYS A 25 -6.50 3.30 -2.19
N ASN A 26 -7.14 2.37 -1.48
CA ASN A 26 -8.59 2.27 -1.47
C ASN A 26 -9.22 3.59 -0.98
N MET A 27 -10.01 4.20 -1.86
CA MET A 27 -10.75 5.42 -1.57
C MET A 27 -11.96 5.51 -2.52
N THR A 28 -13.15 5.21 -2.00
CA THR A 28 -14.40 5.25 -2.75
C THR A 28 -15.23 6.44 -2.30
N VAL A 29 -15.72 7.23 -3.24
CA VAL A 29 -16.55 8.41 -3.02
C VAL A 29 -17.99 8.10 -3.39
N ILE A 30 -18.91 8.45 -2.50
CA ILE A 30 -20.35 8.39 -2.71
C ILE A 30 -20.90 9.80 -2.55
N GLU A 31 -21.49 10.33 -3.60
CA GLU A 31 -21.94 11.72 -3.69
C GLU A 31 -23.39 11.80 -4.09
N SER A 32 -24.12 12.72 -3.44
CA SER A 32 -25.41 13.24 -3.89
C SER A 32 -25.28 14.74 -4.21
N ASP A 33 -26.39 15.39 -4.53
CA ASP A 33 -26.39 16.85 -4.81
C ASP A 33 -25.75 17.67 -3.68
N ASP A 34 -26.01 17.28 -2.41
CA ASP A 34 -25.67 18.08 -1.23
C ASP A 34 -24.60 17.46 -0.32
N ASP A 35 -24.34 16.16 -0.45
CA ASP A 35 -23.53 15.41 0.51
C ASP A 35 -22.53 14.48 -0.18
N ILE A 36 -21.33 14.40 0.39
CA ILE A 36 -20.26 13.47 0.00
C ILE A 36 -19.85 12.67 1.23
N VAL A 37 -19.70 11.35 1.05
CA VAL A 37 -19.11 10.43 2.01
C VAL A 37 -17.99 9.65 1.32
N VAL A 38 -16.89 9.46 2.02
CA VAL A 38 -15.75 8.68 1.53
C VAL A 38 -15.63 7.40 2.33
N VAL A 39 -15.49 6.27 1.64
CA VAL A 39 -15.15 4.98 2.23
C VAL A 39 -13.67 4.73 2.02
N ASP A 40 -12.95 4.61 3.13
CA ASP A 40 -11.51 4.42 3.22
C ASP A 40 -10.66 5.61 2.73
N CYS A 41 -9.37 5.55 3.07
CA CYS A 41 -8.38 6.57 2.72
C CYS A 41 -6.99 5.90 2.76
N GLY A 42 -6.77 5.00 1.81
CA GLY A 42 -5.64 4.09 1.75
C GLY A 42 -4.42 4.67 1.06
N LEU A 43 -3.25 4.08 1.33
CA LEU A 43 -2.04 4.31 0.56
C LEU A 43 -1.73 3.12 -0.35
N GLY A 44 -0.90 3.37 -1.37
CA GLY A 44 -0.23 2.36 -2.19
C GLY A 44 1.28 2.42 -2.02
N PHE A 45 1.94 1.35 -2.43
CA PHE A 45 3.40 1.30 -2.48
C PHE A 45 3.89 1.64 -3.89
N PRO A 46 5.07 2.28 -4.02
CA PRO A 46 5.64 2.57 -5.32
C PRO A 46 6.05 1.26 -6.03
N ASP A 47 5.98 1.26 -7.35
CA ASP A 47 6.52 0.21 -8.21
C ASP A 47 7.98 0.50 -8.63
N ASP A 48 8.56 -0.43 -9.40
CA ASP A 48 9.94 -0.31 -9.91
C ASP A 48 10.14 0.93 -10.82
N GLU A 49 9.05 1.51 -11.32
CA GLU A 49 9.08 2.70 -12.17
C GLU A 49 9.13 4.01 -11.38
N MET A 50 9.03 3.94 -10.05
CA MET A 50 9.00 5.07 -9.12
C MET A 50 10.23 5.13 -8.19
N PRO A 51 11.46 5.23 -8.73
CA PRO A 51 12.68 5.20 -7.91
C PRO A 51 12.71 6.33 -6.89
N GLY A 52 12.95 5.98 -5.62
CA GLY A 52 13.07 6.93 -4.50
C GLY A 52 11.74 7.49 -3.98
N ILE A 53 10.60 6.94 -4.41
CA ILE A 53 9.29 7.25 -3.81
C ILE A 53 9.06 6.30 -2.64
N ASP A 54 8.59 6.85 -1.52
CA ASP A 54 8.28 6.07 -0.32
C ASP A 54 6.86 5.49 -0.36
N LEU A 55 5.88 6.32 -0.75
CA LEU A 55 4.45 6.01 -0.72
C LEU A 55 3.72 6.70 -1.87
N VAL A 56 2.58 6.13 -2.26
CA VAL A 56 1.65 6.73 -3.22
C VAL A 56 0.29 6.91 -2.55
N ILE A 57 -0.32 8.08 -2.66
CA ILE A 57 -1.64 8.36 -2.10
C ILE A 57 -2.61 8.84 -3.19
N PRO A 58 -3.93 8.70 -2.99
CA PRO A 58 -4.92 9.25 -3.91
C PRO A 58 -4.82 10.78 -4.01
N ASP A 59 -5.03 11.32 -5.19
CA ASP A 59 -5.26 12.76 -5.36
C ASP A 59 -6.67 13.11 -4.88
N VAL A 60 -6.76 14.04 -3.94
CA VAL A 60 -8.01 14.45 -3.30
C VAL A 60 -8.49 15.83 -3.72
N THR A 61 -7.92 16.38 -4.80
CA THR A 61 -8.28 17.72 -5.31
C THR A 61 -9.80 17.86 -5.53
N TYR A 62 -10.44 16.82 -6.06
CA TYR A 62 -11.91 16.81 -6.21
C TYR A 62 -12.64 17.03 -4.87
N LEU A 63 -12.16 16.41 -3.79
CA LEU A 63 -12.78 16.56 -2.47
C LEU A 63 -12.45 17.90 -1.82
N GLU A 64 -11.28 18.48 -2.11
CA GLU A 64 -10.91 19.85 -1.70
C GLU A 64 -11.85 20.88 -2.33
N ASP A 65 -12.12 20.74 -3.64
CA ASP A 65 -13.01 21.61 -4.40
C ASP A 65 -14.50 21.49 -3.97
N HIS A 66 -14.86 20.42 -3.26
CA HIS A 66 -16.23 20.15 -2.79
C HIS A 66 -16.29 19.94 -1.27
N ILE A 67 -15.38 20.56 -0.53
CA ILE A 67 -15.23 20.36 0.93
C ILE A 67 -16.52 20.68 1.71
N GLU A 68 -17.33 21.61 1.23
CA GLU A 68 -18.60 22.01 1.85
C GLU A 68 -19.65 20.88 1.85
N LYS A 69 -19.55 19.92 0.93
CA LYS A 69 -20.41 18.74 0.85
C LYS A 69 -19.85 17.56 1.63
N LEU A 70 -18.56 17.54 1.95
CA LEU A 70 -17.89 16.40 2.55
C LEU A 70 -18.29 16.24 4.02
N ARG A 71 -19.02 15.15 4.35
CA ARG A 71 -19.58 14.86 5.68
C ARG A 71 -18.64 14.07 6.56
N GLY A 72 -17.76 13.27 5.97
CA GLY A 72 -16.79 12.48 6.71
C GLY A 72 -16.20 11.33 5.90
N ILE A 73 -15.25 10.65 6.54
CA ILE A 73 -14.61 9.44 6.04
C ILE A 73 -15.03 8.29 6.94
N VAL A 74 -15.55 7.20 6.38
CA VAL A 74 -15.87 5.96 7.08
C VAL A 74 -14.83 4.90 6.74
N LEU A 75 -14.29 4.21 7.73
CA LEU A 75 -13.19 3.26 7.57
C LEU A 75 -13.71 1.83 7.74
N THR A 76 -13.36 0.98 6.79
CA THR A 76 -13.71 -0.43 6.84
C THR A 76 -12.85 -1.19 7.86
N HIS A 77 -11.52 -1.00 7.85
CA HIS A 77 -10.59 -1.66 8.74
C HIS A 77 -9.21 -0.97 8.77
N GLY A 78 -8.28 -1.47 9.57
CA GLY A 78 -7.02 -0.81 9.91
C GLY A 78 -5.80 -1.14 9.04
N HIS A 79 -5.94 -1.73 7.85
CA HIS A 79 -4.81 -1.95 6.94
C HIS A 79 -4.36 -0.66 6.24
N GLU A 80 -3.08 -0.60 5.86
CA GLU A 80 -2.45 0.58 5.28
C GLU A 80 -3.11 1.03 3.98
N ASP A 81 -3.49 0.11 3.15
CA ASP A 81 -4.15 0.34 1.87
C ASP A 81 -5.61 0.82 2.02
N HIS A 82 -6.13 0.89 3.26
CA HIS A 82 -7.43 1.47 3.62
C HIS A 82 -7.32 2.69 4.51
N ILE A 83 -6.21 2.84 5.25
CA ILE A 83 -6.08 3.92 6.23
C ILE A 83 -4.81 4.77 6.06
N GLY A 84 -3.86 4.36 5.25
CA GLY A 84 -2.50 4.90 5.31
C GLY A 84 -2.32 6.30 4.75
N ALA A 85 -3.18 6.78 3.84
CA ALA A 85 -3.07 8.13 3.28
C ALA A 85 -3.55 9.25 4.23
N ARG A 86 -4.25 8.91 5.33
CA ARG A 86 -4.86 9.91 6.21
C ARG A 86 -3.93 10.95 6.80
N PRO A 87 -2.70 10.67 7.22
CA PRO A 87 -1.82 11.71 7.72
C PRO A 87 -1.57 12.85 6.73
N TYR A 88 -1.71 12.56 5.45
CA TYR A 88 -1.56 13.54 4.36
C TYR A 88 -2.90 14.17 3.99
N VAL A 89 -3.93 13.35 3.79
CA VAL A 89 -5.26 13.76 3.34
C VAL A 89 -5.97 14.62 4.39
N LEU A 90 -5.92 14.25 5.68
CA LEU A 90 -6.59 15.01 6.74
C LEU A 90 -5.96 16.38 7.04
N LYS A 91 -4.77 16.67 6.52
CA LYS A 91 -4.22 18.03 6.55
C LYS A 91 -4.97 18.96 5.60
N LYS A 92 -5.49 18.42 4.50
CA LYS A 92 -6.23 19.13 3.46
C LYS A 92 -7.74 19.09 3.72
N LEU A 93 -8.23 17.94 4.20
CA LEU A 93 -9.64 17.64 4.46
C LEU A 93 -9.89 17.44 5.96
N PRO A 94 -10.11 18.51 6.75
CA PRO A 94 -10.28 18.43 8.21
C PRO A 94 -11.71 17.98 8.58
N VAL A 95 -12.11 16.77 8.15
CA VAL A 95 -13.44 16.19 8.35
C VAL A 95 -13.42 15.09 9.42
N PRO A 96 -14.59 14.74 9.99
CA PRO A 96 -14.71 13.61 10.92
C PRO A 96 -14.33 12.28 10.25
N VAL A 97 -13.66 11.40 11.00
CA VAL A 97 -13.32 10.04 10.60
C VAL A 97 -14.01 9.06 11.54
N TYR A 98 -14.78 8.15 10.98
CA TYR A 98 -15.50 7.12 11.70
C TYR A 98 -14.84 5.76 11.46
N GLY A 99 -14.69 4.97 12.49
CA GLY A 99 -14.11 3.62 12.39
C GLY A 99 -14.20 2.89 13.71
N THR A 100 -13.92 1.60 13.69
CA THR A 100 -13.89 0.75 14.86
C THR A 100 -12.70 1.07 15.76
N ARG A 101 -12.75 0.57 16.99
CA ARG A 101 -11.80 0.94 18.05
C ARG A 101 -10.36 0.63 17.69
N LEU A 102 -10.06 -0.57 17.16
CA LEU A 102 -8.69 -0.93 16.75
C LEU A 102 -8.24 -0.11 15.55
N THR A 103 -9.10 0.02 14.54
CA THR A 103 -8.84 0.83 13.35
C THR A 103 -8.45 2.25 13.73
N LEU A 104 -9.25 2.92 14.58
CA LEU A 104 -8.94 4.27 15.04
C LEU A 104 -7.71 4.33 15.94
N GLY A 105 -7.42 3.30 16.72
CA GLY A 105 -6.20 3.23 17.54
C GLY A 105 -4.93 3.18 16.68
N ILE A 106 -4.97 2.46 15.56
CA ILE A 106 -3.86 2.44 14.58
C ILE A 106 -3.73 3.81 13.89
N VAL A 107 -4.87 4.42 13.51
CA VAL A 107 -4.92 5.78 12.95
C VAL A 107 -4.28 6.79 13.89
N GLU A 108 -4.69 6.78 15.14
CA GLU A 108 -4.22 7.75 16.12
C GLU A 108 -2.69 7.68 16.29
N ASN A 109 -2.12 6.47 16.36
CA ASN A 109 -0.68 6.29 16.45
C ASN A 109 0.05 6.94 15.25
N LYS A 110 -0.49 6.77 14.04
CA LYS A 110 0.08 7.39 12.83
C LYS A 110 -0.04 8.91 12.83
N LEU A 111 -1.20 9.43 13.24
CA LEU A 111 -1.42 10.87 13.29
C LEU A 111 -0.49 11.56 14.31
N GLN A 112 -0.04 10.86 15.36
CA GLN A 112 0.93 11.40 16.32
C GLN A 112 2.32 11.66 15.71
N GLU A 113 2.67 10.98 14.64
CA GLU A 113 3.94 11.18 13.93
C GLU A 113 3.91 12.43 13.03
N HIS A 114 2.73 13.04 12.84
CA HIS A 114 2.52 14.20 11.96
C HIS A 114 2.00 15.42 12.73
N LYS A 115 2.37 16.61 12.25
CA LYS A 115 1.85 17.87 12.79
C LYS A 115 0.56 18.25 12.07
N PHE A 116 -0.45 18.64 12.82
CA PHE A 116 -1.73 19.13 12.32
C PHE A 116 -2.03 20.52 12.91
N GLU A 117 -2.54 21.43 12.09
CA GLU A 117 -3.06 22.72 12.55
C GLU A 117 -4.36 22.53 13.34
N VAL A 118 -5.24 21.68 12.83
CA VAL A 118 -6.47 21.24 13.48
C VAL A 118 -6.42 19.73 13.65
N ARG A 119 -6.50 19.26 14.89
CA ARG A 119 -6.48 17.81 15.16
C ARG A 119 -7.73 17.15 14.57
N PRO A 120 -7.60 16.11 13.72
CA PRO A 120 -8.73 15.39 13.15
C PRO A 120 -9.64 14.79 14.23
N ARG A 121 -10.95 14.82 13.99
CA ARG A 121 -11.95 14.22 14.89
C ARG A 121 -12.10 12.75 14.55
N LEU A 122 -11.66 11.87 15.45
CA LEU A 122 -11.83 10.43 15.36
C LEU A 122 -13.06 10.04 16.18
N LEU A 123 -14.04 9.40 15.54
CA LEU A 123 -15.32 9.03 16.13
C LEU A 123 -15.45 7.50 16.07
N CYS A 124 -15.37 6.89 17.26
CA CYS A 124 -15.44 5.46 17.41
C CYS A 124 -16.87 4.95 17.20
N VAL A 125 -16.98 3.87 16.45
CA VAL A 125 -18.20 3.10 16.22
C VAL A 125 -17.94 1.63 16.54
N GLU A 126 -19.01 0.90 16.79
CA GLU A 126 -18.97 -0.56 16.96
C GLU A 126 -19.74 -1.22 15.80
N PRO A 127 -19.44 -2.49 15.44
CA PRO A 127 -20.26 -3.24 14.50
C PRO A 127 -21.73 -3.24 14.96
N GLY A 128 -22.64 -2.94 14.03
CA GLY A 128 -24.06 -2.71 14.29
C GLY A 128 -24.46 -1.24 14.44
N ASP A 129 -23.50 -0.35 14.67
CA ASP A 129 -23.79 1.07 14.76
C ASP A 129 -24.16 1.69 13.41
N THR A 130 -24.97 2.72 13.47
CA THR A 130 -25.35 3.55 12.33
C THR A 130 -24.95 5.00 12.57
N VAL A 131 -24.40 5.65 11.55
CA VAL A 131 -23.95 7.05 11.59
C VAL A 131 -24.66 7.84 10.50
N ARG A 132 -25.24 8.99 10.89
CA ARG A 132 -25.83 9.92 9.94
C ARG A 132 -24.79 10.89 9.39
N LEU A 133 -24.69 10.96 8.07
CA LEU A 133 -23.72 11.76 7.29
C LEU A 133 -24.47 12.62 6.27
N GLY A 134 -25.03 13.73 6.72
CA GLY A 134 -25.92 14.55 5.89
C GLY A 134 -27.23 13.81 5.57
N GLY A 135 -27.52 13.63 4.30
CA GLY A 135 -28.63 12.83 3.78
C GLY A 135 -28.37 11.32 3.74
N PHE A 136 -27.12 10.89 3.99
CA PHE A 136 -26.74 9.48 4.02
C PHE A 136 -26.78 8.91 5.45
N THR A 137 -26.91 7.60 5.55
CA THR A 137 -26.71 6.85 6.79
C THR A 137 -25.79 5.68 6.50
N ALA A 138 -24.67 5.58 7.22
CA ALA A 138 -23.70 4.49 7.12
C ALA A 138 -23.90 3.52 8.30
N GLU A 139 -24.10 2.24 8.01
CA GLU A 139 -24.18 1.13 8.96
C GLU A 139 -22.90 0.30 8.87
N PHE A 140 -22.30 -0.04 10.01
CA PHE A 140 -21.09 -0.82 10.14
C PHE A 140 -21.46 -2.28 10.42
N ILE A 141 -21.11 -3.21 9.52
CA ILE A 141 -21.49 -4.63 9.62
C ILE A 141 -20.21 -5.45 9.82
N HIS A 142 -20.17 -6.24 10.89
CA HIS A 142 -19.00 -7.06 11.20
C HIS A 142 -18.65 -8.04 10.06
N VAL A 143 -17.37 -8.06 9.66
CA VAL A 143 -16.80 -9.06 8.75
C VAL A 143 -15.50 -9.62 9.31
N ASN A 144 -15.16 -10.86 8.97
CA ASN A 144 -13.86 -11.40 9.32
C ASN A 144 -12.82 -11.00 8.26
N HIS A 145 -11.65 -10.63 8.74
CA HIS A 145 -10.48 -10.34 7.90
C HIS A 145 -9.20 -10.77 8.62
N SER A 146 -8.01 -10.43 8.09
CA SER A 146 -6.72 -10.68 8.74
C SER A 146 -6.38 -9.67 9.85
N ILE A 147 -7.25 -8.72 10.11
CA ILE A 147 -7.20 -7.77 11.23
C ILE A 147 -8.53 -7.77 11.97
N ALA A 148 -8.50 -7.57 13.27
CA ALA A 148 -9.70 -7.47 14.09
C ALA A 148 -10.52 -6.21 13.73
N ASP A 149 -11.80 -6.23 14.08
CA ASP A 149 -12.73 -5.11 13.93
C ASP A 149 -13.03 -4.68 12.48
N ALA A 150 -12.82 -5.53 11.48
CA ALA A 150 -13.16 -5.21 10.10
C ALA A 150 -14.68 -5.12 9.92
N CYS A 151 -15.13 -4.15 9.11
CA CYS A 151 -16.54 -3.95 8.78
C CYS A 151 -16.77 -3.78 7.28
N ALA A 152 -17.87 -4.36 6.79
CA ALA A 152 -18.53 -3.87 5.60
C ALA A 152 -19.34 -2.61 5.96
N ILE A 153 -19.55 -1.74 4.96
CA ILE A 153 -20.30 -0.49 5.15
C ILE A 153 -21.52 -0.49 4.25
N ALA A 154 -22.72 -0.46 4.85
CA ALA A 154 -23.96 -0.26 4.11
C ALA A 154 -24.37 1.21 4.18
N ILE A 155 -24.41 1.89 3.04
CA ILE A 155 -24.78 3.30 2.94
C ILE A 155 -26.17 3.42 2.37
N THR A 156 -27.11 3.85 3.20
CA THR A 156 -28.47 4.18 2.78
C THR A 156 -28.45 5.56 2.14
N THR A 157 -28.92 5.63 0.90
CA THR A 157 -28.98 6.83 0.06
C THR A 157 -30.40 7.08 -0.42
N PRO A 158 -30.70 8.23 -1.03
CA PRO A 158 -31.99 8.45 -1.69
C PRO A 158 -32.32 7.45 -2.81
N GLN A 159 -31.30 6.81 -3.40
CA GLN A 159 -31.44 5.82 -4.49
C GLN A 159 -31.40 4.36 -4.00
N GLY A 160 -31.41 4.12 -2.70
CA GLY A 160 -31.36 2.79 -2.09
C GLY A 160 -30.06 2.50 -1.36
N ILE A 161 -29.85 1.26 -0.99
CA ILE A 161 -28.72 0.81 -0.18
C ILE A 161 -27.52 0.48 -1.10
N LEU A 162 -26.38 1.09 -0.82
CA LEU A 162 -25.09 0.76 -1.41
C LEU A 162 -24.27 -0.02 -0.39
N LEU A 163 -23.87 -1.24 -0.71
CA LEU A 163 -23.06 -2.08 0.18
C LEU A 163 -21.61 -2.12 -0.32
N HIS A 164 -20.69 -1.63 0.48
CA HIS A 164 -19.25 -1.79 0.30
C HIS A 164 -18.75 -2.86 1.26
N THR A 165 -18.21 -3.98 0.74
CA THR A 165 -17.84 -5.12 1.58
C THR A 165 -16.63 -4.81 2.49
N GLY A 166 -15.81 -3.81 2.15
CA GLY A 166 -14.44 -3.80 2.63
C GLY A 166 -13.74 -5.09 2.21
N ASP A 167 -12.68 -5.44 2.92
CA ASP A 167 -11.98 -6.71 2.76
C ASP A 167 -12.56 -7.72 3.73
N PHE A 168 -12.85 -8.92 3.24
CA PHE A 168 -13.49 -9.94 4.07
C PHE A 168 -13.08 -11.36 3.70
N LYS A 169 -13.32 -12.27 4.61
CA LYS A 169 -13.40 -13.71 4.39
C LYS A 169 -14.55 -14.28 5.22
N LEU A 170 -14.96 -15.50 4.94
CA LEU A 170 -15.92 -16.21 5.77
C LEU A 170 -15.15 -17.20 6.66
N ASP A 171 -14.85 -16.81 7.89
CA ASP A 171 -14.27 -17.69 8.90
C ASP A 171 -15.36 -18.12 9.89
N LEU A 172 -15.81 -19.37 9.79
CA LEU A 172 -16.84 -19.92 10.67
C LEU A 172 -16.30 -20.36 12.03
N THR A 173 -15.00 -20.31 12.22
CA THR A 173 -14.32 -20.66 13.46
C THR A 173 -13.24 -19.61 13.80
N PRO A 174 -13.59 -18.32 13.85
CA PRO A 174 -12.62 -17.25 14.07
C PRO A 174 -11.96 -17.37 15.44
N ILE A 175 -10.82 -16.70 15.61
CA ILE A 175 -10.03 -16.77 16.86
C ILE A 175 -10.70 -16.02 18.00
N ASP A 176 -11.27 -14.85 17.68
CA ASP A 176 -12.00 -14.00 18.61
C ASP A 176 -13.42 -14.49 18.94
N GLY A 177 -13.93 -15.44 18.16
CA GLY A 177 -15.26 -16.02 18.34
C GLY A 177 -16.37 -15.33 17.55
N ASP A 178 -16.13 -14.16 16.99
CA ASP A 178 -17.12 -13.37 16.27
C ASP A 178 -17.13 -13.72 14.79
N VAL A 179 -18.18 -14.41 14.33
CA VAL A 179 -18.39 -14.76 12.91
C VAL A 179 -18.96 -13.55 12.19
N MET A 180 -18.56 -13.38 10.92
CA MET A 180 -19.14 -12.38 10.03
C MET A 180 -20.68 -12.35 10.11
N ASP A 181 -21.27 -11.16 10.19
CA ASP A 181 -22.72 -11.00 10.27
C ASP A 181 -23.40 -11.24 8.90
N ILE A 182 -23.39 -12.51 8.47
CA ILE A 182 -24.07 -12.96 7.25
C ILE A 182 -25.57 -12.78 7.33
N THR A 183 -26.14 -12.76 8.55
CA THR A 183 -27.58 -12.56 8.77
C THR A 183 -27.98 -11.15 8.35
N ARG A 184 -27.25 -10.14 8.83
CA ARG A 184 -27.53 -8.75 8.48
C ARG A 184 -27.34 -8.48 6.98
N ILE A 185 -26.31 -9.06 6.35
CA ILE A 185 -26.12 -8.97 4.90
C ILE A 185 -27.32 -9.59 4.15
N GLY A 186 -27.82 -10.75 4.59
CA GLY A 186 -29.00 -11.38 4.02
C GLY A 186 -30.27 -10.57 4.23
N GLU A 187 -30.43 -9.87 5.36
CA GLU A 187 -31.55 -8.95 5.61
C GLU A 187 -31.49 -7.76 4.65
N LEU A 188 -30.33 -7.12 4.49
CA LEU A 188 -30.14 -6.04 3.51
C LEU A 188 -30.44 -6.51 2.08
N GLY A 189 -30.07 -7.76 1.74
CA GLY A 189 -30.43 -8.37 0.47
C GLY A 189 -31.94 -8.53 0.27
N ARG A 190 -32.74 -8.70 1.34
CA ARG A 190 -34.21 -8.70 1.30
C ARG A 190 -34.80 -7.30 1.25
N GLU A 191 -34.17 -6.34 1.91
CA GLU A 191 -34.54 -4.93 1.85
C GLU A 191 -34.30 -4.35 0.44
N GLY A 192 -33.29 -4.87 -0.27
CA GLY A 192 -32.93 -4.51 -1.65
C GLY A 192 -31.66 -3.68 -1.72
N ILE A 193 -30.55 -4.32 -2.07
CA ILE A 193 -29.28 -3.66 -2.32
C ILE A 193 -29.27 -3.12 -3.74
N ARG A 194 -29.13 -1.81 -3.86
CA ARG A 194 -29.07 -1.11 -5.15
C ARG A 194 -27.75 -1.32 -5.86
N LEU A 195 -26.63 -1.22 -5.14
CA LEU A 195 -25.27 -1.47 -5.65
C LEU A 195 -24.47 -2.26 -4.64
N LEU A 196 -23.84 -3.34 -5.08
CA LEU A 196 -22.80 -4.05 -4.35
C LEU A 196 -21.44 -3.62 -4.89
N MET A 197 -20.58 -3.11 -4.02
CA MET A 197 -19.14 -2.91 -4.24
C MET A 197 -18.40 -3.98 -3.44
N CYS A 198 -17.81 -4.96 -4.13
CA CYS A 198 -17.22 -6.13 -3.48
C CYS A 198 -15.75 -6.29 -3.89
N GLU A 199 -14.90 -6.59 -2.90
CA GLU A 199 -13.49 -6.87 -3.11
C GLU A 199 -13.27 -8.02 -4.11
N SER A 200 -12.10 -8.00 -4.80
CA SER A 200 -11.82 -8.95 -5.88
C SER A 200 -10.48 -9.66 -5.75
N THR A 201 -9.75 -9.44 -4.66
CA THR A 201 -8.34 -9.82 -4.49
C THR A 201 -8.07 -11.30 -4.75
N ASN A 202 -8.90 -12.20 -4.22
CA ASN A 202 -8.73 -13.65 -4.36
C ASN A 202 -9.77 -14.31 -5.30
N VAL A 203 -10.40 -13.58 -6.19
CA VAL A 203 -11.43 -14.11 -7.09
C VAL A 203 -10.95 -15.27 -7.99
N GLU A 204 -9.66 -15.35 -8.26
CA GLU A 204 -9.03 -16.42 -9.04
C GLU A 204 -8.79 -17.70 -8.21
N ARG A 205 -8.85 -17.62 -6.88
CA ARG A 205 -8.63 -18.76 -5.98
C ARG A 205 -9.94 -19.51 -5.77
N SER A 206 -9.92 -20.81 -6.07
CA SER A 206 -11.09 -21.69 -5.87
C SER A 206 -11.31 -22.02 -4.39
N GLY A 207 -12.54 -22.37 -4.03
CA GLY A 207 -12.91 -22.82 -2.69
C GLY A 207 -13.09 -21.67 -1.70
N TYR A 208 -12.82 -21.96 -0.46
CA TYR A 208 -12.94 -21.06 0.70
C TYR A 208 -11.57 -20.74 1.29
N THR A 209 -11.44 -19.58 1.87
CA THR A 209 -10.25 -19.18 2.63
C THR A 209 -10.20 -19.97 3.95
N PRO A 210 -9.08 -20.63 4.27
CA PRO A 210 -8.97 -21.39 5.53
C PRO A 210 -9.10 -20.48 6.77
N SER A 211 -9.53 -21.09 7.89
CA SER A 211 -9.56 -20.40 9.18
C SER A 211 -8.16 -20.07 9.70
N GLU A 212 -8.02 -18.92 10.34
CA GLU A 212 -6.79 -18.51 11.02
C GLU A 212 -6.36 -19.51 12.13
N LYS A 213 -7.30 -20.26 12.71
CA LYS A 213 -7.00 -21.37 13.67
C LYS A 213 -6.09 -22.47 13.10
N ASN A 214 -6.08 -22.66 11.77
CA ASN A 214 -5.18 -23.65 11.16
C ASN A 214 -3.72 -23.27 11.35
N VAL A 215 -3.41 -21.96 11.25
CA VAL A 215 -2.05 -21.46 11.52
C VAL A 215 -1.63 -21.75 12.96
N GLY A 216 -2.54 -21.61 13.93
CA GLY A 216 -2.28 -21.96 15.34
C GLY A 216 -1.83 -23.40 15.50
N ARG A 217 -2.52 -24.37 14.89
CA ARG A 217 -2.12 -25.79 14.92
C ARG A 217 -0.75 -26.03 14.30
N SER A 218 -0.47 -25.36 13.17
CA SER A 218 0.85 -25.45 12.54
C SER A 218 1.95 -24.88 13.44
N LEU A 219 1.67 -23.79 14.16
CA LEU A 219 2.60 -23.21 15.14
C LEU A 219 2.86 -24.16 16.30
N GLU A 220 1.83 -24.79 16.88
CA GLU A 220 1.99 -25.81 17.93
C GLU A 220 2.94 -26.93 17.48
N ASP A 221 2.74 -27.47 16.28
CA ASP A 221 3.60 -28.51 15.69
C ASP A 221 5.04 -28.02 15.48
N ILE A 222 5.22 -26.78 15.01
CA ILE A 222 6.54 -26.18 14.80
C ILE A 222 7.27 -26.03 16.14
N PHE A 223 6.61 -25.53 17.17
CA PHE A 223 7.20 -25.34 18.49
C PHE A 223 7.58 -26.66 19.15
N ALA A 224 6.71 -27.66 19.05
CA ALA A 224 6.97 -28.99 19.59
C ALA A 224 8.20 -29.69 18.94
N LYS A 225 8.32 -29.54 17.60
CA LYS A 225 9.43 -30.18 16.83
C LYS A 225 10.77 -29.43 16.95
N ASN A 226 10.77 -28.17 17.42
CA ASN A 226 11.96 -27.31 17.51
C ASN A 226 12.14 -26.73 18.92
N ALA A 227 11.95 -27.59 19.94
CA ALA A 227 12.03 -27.17 21.34
C ALA A 227 13.44 -26.69 21.76
N ASP A 228 14.47 -27.09 21.04
CA ASP A 228 15.89 -26.80 21.26
C ASP A 228 16.36 -25.53 20.52
N LYS A 229 15.51 -24.89 19.69
CA LYS A 229 15.89 -23.73 18.89
C LYS A 229 15.26 -22.43 19.39
N ARG A 230 15.91 -21.30 19.14
CA ARG A 230 15.24 -20.00 19.18
C ARG A 230 14.33 -19.88 17.97
N ILE A 231 13.08 -19.51 18.18
CA ILE A 231 12.09 -19.37 17.11
C ILE A 231 11.90 -17.89 16.80
N VAL A 232 12.07 -17.50 15.54
CA VAL A 232 11.85 -16.14 15.04
C VAL A 232 10.72 -16.18 14.04
N ILE A 233 9.64 -15.45 14.28
CA ILE A 233 8.44 -15.45 13.41
C ILE A 233 8.25 -14.07 12.81
N ALA A 234 8.36 -14.00 11.49
CA ALA A 234 8.07 -12.80 10.73
C ALA A 234 6.64 -12.85 10.21
N THR A 235 5.84 -11.84 10.52
CA THR A 235 4.44 -11.73 10.09
C THR A 235 4.05 -10.27 9.84
N PHE A 236 2.86 -10.05 9.28
CA PHE A 236 2.28 -8.71 9.17
C PHE A 236 1.99 -8.13 10.54
N SER A 237 2.37 -6.89 10.75
CA SER A 237 2.17 -6.21 12.05
C SER A 237 0.69 -6.00 12.40
N SER A 238 -0.17 -5.91 11.39
CA SER A 238 -1.62 -5.74 11.55
C SER A 238 -2.35 -7.02 11.93
N ASN A 239 -1.74 -8.21 11.72
CA ASN A 239 -2.39 -9.48 12.07
C ASN A 239 -2.28 -9.78 13.56
N VAL A 240 -3.10 -9.06 14.34
CA VAL A 240 -3.18 -9.15 15.80
C VAL A 240 -3.52 -10.56 16.27
N HIS A 241 -4.42 -11.24 15.55
CA HIS A 241 -4.84 -12.62 15.87
C HIS A 241 -3.68 -13.63 15.75
N ARG A 242 -2.85 -13.50 14.73
CA ARG A 242 -1.67 -14.35 14.56
C ARG A 242 -0.64 -14.12 15.66
N VAL A 243 -0.39 -12.85 16.00
CA VAL A 243 0.52 -12.52 17.10
C VAL A 243 -0.03 -13.05 18.42
N GLN A 244 -1.35 -13.00 18.65
CA GLN A 244 -1.99 -13.61 19.83
C GLN A 244 -1.74 -15.14 19.88
N GLN A 245 -1.89 -15.84 18.75
CA GLN A 245 -1.60 -17.28 18.69
C GLN A 245 -0.14 -17.58 18.98
N ILE A 246 0.80 -16.78 18.42
CA ILE A 246 2.23 -16.92 18.71
C ILE A 246 2.52 -16.74 20.20
N ILE A 247 1.90 -15.76 20.86
CA ILE A 247 2.06 -15.52 22.29
C ILE A 247 1.52 -16.70 23.11
N ASN A 248 0.33 -17.20 22.75
CA ASN A 248 -0.30 -18.33 23.44
C ASN A 248 0.56 -19.59 23.37
N VAL A 249 0.97 -19.99 22.16
CA VAL A 249 1.83 -21.17 21.95
C VAL A 249 3.19 -20.98 22.65
N SER A 250 3.76 -19.77 22.61
CA SER A 250 5.00 -19.49 23.34
C SER A 250 4.84 -19.66 24.84
N ALA A 251 3.74 -19.20 25.42
CA ALA A 251 3.43 -19.34 26.84
C ALA A 251 3.28 -20.81 27.25
N GLU A 252 2.56 -21.63 26.45
CA GLU A 252 2.40 -23.08 26.66
C GLU A 252 3.74 -23.81 26.66
N HIS A 253 4.66 -23.40 25.76
CA HIS A 253 6.02 -23.92 25.69
C HIS A 253 7.00 -23.22 26.66
N LYS A 254 6.51 -22.42 27.63
CA LYS A 254 7.31 -21.69 28.63
C LYS A 254 8.39 -20.80 28.04
N ARG A 255 8.16 -20.25 26.86
CA ARG A 255 9.06 -19.32 26.18
C ARG A 255 8.71 -17.87 26.50
N LYS A 256 9.72 -17.02 26.48
CA LYS A 256 9.55 -15.56 26.52
C LYS A 256 9.39 -15.04 25.09
N VAL A 257 8.54 -14.07 24.91
CA VAL A 257 8.27 -13.43 23.62
C VAL A 257 8.89 -12.03 23.60
N ALA A 258 9.71 -11.75 22.61
CA ALA A 258 10.22 -10.42 22.34
C ALA A 258 9.70 -9.91 21.00
N ILE A 259 9.22 -8.66 20.96
CA ILE A 259 8.68 -8.04 19.76
C ILE A 259 9.69 -7.02 19.21
N THR A 260 9.96 -7.08 17.89
CA THR A 260 10.85 -6.14 17.21
C THR A 260 10.27 -5.66 15.89
N GLY A 261 10.60 -4.42 15.54
CA GLY A 261 9.98 -3.66 14.44
C GLY A 261 9.01 -2.62 14.95
N ARG A 262 9.21 -1.35 14.54
CA ARG A 262 8.45 -0.20 15.07
C ARG A 262 6.94 -0.36 14.86
N SER A 263 6.51 -0.70 13.65
CA SER A 263 5.08 -0.90 13.35
C SER A 263 4.47 -2.03 14.18
N MET A 264 5.20 -3.16 14.33
CA MET A 264 4.76 -4.29 15.16
C MET A 264 4.55 -3.85 16.62
N GLN A 265 5.53 -3.17 17.21
CA GLN A 265 5.43 -2.67 18.58
C GLN A 265 4.26 -1.71 18.76
N ASN A 266 4.06 -0.78 17.83
CA ASN A 266 2.98 0.21 17.89
C ASN A 266 1.59 -0.45 17.83
N ILE A 267 1.39 -1.37 16.88
CA ILE A 267 0.10 -2.04 16.70
C ILE A 267 -0.20 -2.98 17.86
N ILE A 268 0.77 -3.79 18.30
CA ILE A 268 0.57 -4.73 19.42
C ILE A 268 0.33 -3.98 20.73
N SER A 269 1.05 -2.88 20.97
CA SER A 269 0.79 -2.03 22.15
C SER A 269 -0.62 -1.43 22.12
N ALA A 270 -1.09 -0.99 20.95
CA ALA A 270 -2.46 -0.52 20.80
C ALA A 270 -3.48 -1.65 21.02
N ALA A 271 -3.26 -2.83 20.44
CA ALA A 271 -4.14 -3.98 20.59
C ALA A 271 -4.27 -4.44 22.06
N ILE A 272 -3.16 -4.49 22.79
CA ILE A 272 -3.17 -4.80 24.24
C ILE A 272 -3.94 -3.73 25.01
N ARG A 273 -3.62 -2.45 24.80
CA ARG A 273 -4.29 -1.32 25.47
C ARG A 273 -5.79 -1.30 25.24
N LEU A 274 -6.23 -1.66 24.03
CA LEU A 274 -7.64 -1.64 23.62
C LEU A 274 -8.37 -2.95 23.93
N GLY A 275 -7.69 -3.98 24.47
CA GLY A 275 -8.29 -5.25 24.87
C GLY A 275 -8.46 -6.30 23.77
N TYR A 276 -7.86 -6.08 22.58
CA TYR A 276 -7.87 -7.07 21.49
C TYR A 276 -6.81 -8.17 21.66
N MET A 277 -5.88 -7.97 22.57
CA MET A 277 -4.85 -8.95 22.90
C MET A 277 -4.71 -9.13 24.40
N SER A 278 -4.53 -10.40 24.81
CA SER A 278 -4.24 -10.77 26.20
C SER A 278 -2.85 -11.42 26.25
N VAL A 279 -2.01 -10.88 27.12
CA VAL A 279 -0.64 -11.38 27.30
C VAL A 279 -0.50 -11.93 28.72
N PRO A 280 -0.19 -13.22 28.91
CA PRO A 280 0.05 -13.75 30.25
C PRO A 280 1.25 -13.06 30.92
N ASP A 281 1.19 -12.89 32.24
CA ASP A 281 2.22 -12.22 33.01
C ASP A 281 3.61 -12.79 32.77
N GLY A 282 4.57 -11.92 32.50
CA GLY A 282 5.96 -12.26 32.32
C GLY A 282 6.28 -13.06 31.04
N VAL A 283 5.34 -13.22 30.10
CA VAL A 283 5.61 -13.83 28.79
C VAL A 283 6.30 -12.82 27.87
N LEU A 284 5.79 -11.59 27.80
CA LEU A 284 6.38 -10.54 26.97
C LEU A 284 7.58 -9.91 27.68
N ILE A 285 8.70 -9.80 26.99
CA ILE A 285 9.94 -9.19 27.48
C ILE A 285 10.44 -8.13 26.49
N ASP A 286 11.25 -7.20 26.99
CA ASP A 286 11.95 -6.25 26.13
C ASP A 286 13.01 -6.98 25.26
N ILE A 287 13.16 -6.56 24.01
CA ILE A 287 14.15 -7.14 23.08
C ILE A 287 15.58 -7.05 23.61
N ASN A 288 15.90 -6.07 24.48
CA ASN A 288 17.21 -5.95 25.13
C ASN A 288 17.47 -7.03 26.20
N GLU A 289 16.44 -7.70 26.66
CA GLU A 289 16.55 -8.74 27.69
C GLU A 289 16.76 -10.15 27.13
N ILE A 290 16.62 -10.37 25.80
CA ILE A 290 16.73 -11.71 25.20
C ILE A 290 18.05 -12.42 25.54
N ARG A 291 19.17 -11.66 25.72
CA ARG A 291 20.48 -12.22 26.08
C ARG A 291 20.54 -12.77 27.50
N ARG A 292 19.55 -12.48 28.35
CA ARG A 292 19.44 -13.03 29.72
C ARG A 292 18.79 -14.39 29.76
N HIS A 293 18.24 -14.86 28.64
CA HIS A 293 17.55 -16.13 28.51
C HIS A 293 18.29 -17.04 27.54
N LYS A 294 18.13 -18.35 27.71
CA LYS A 294 18.65 -19.32 26.76
C LYS A 294 17.89 -19.19 25.43
N PRO A 295 18.59 -19.37 24.28
CA PRO A 295 17.94 -19.24 22.96
C PRO A 295 16.67 -20.08 22.80
N GLU A 296 16.70 -21.32 23.25
CA GLU A 296 15.56 -22.26 23.19
C GLU A 296 14.32 -21.80 23.99
N ASN A 297 14.47 -20.84 24.89
CA ASN A 297 13.38 -20.27 25.68
C ASN A 297 12.88 -18.93 25.11
N ILE A 298 13.31 -18.56 23.91
CA ILE A 298 12.95 -17.29 23.28
C ILE A 298 12.15 -17.52 21.99
N THR A 299 11.07 -16.76 21.85
CA THR A 299 10.37 -16.51 20.61
C THR A 299 10.53 -15.02 20.25
N VAL A 300 10.93 -14.69 19.03
CA VAL A 300 11.00 -13.32 18.52
C VAL A 300 9.93 -13.12 17.48
N VAL A 301 9.05 -12.16 17.68
CA VAL A 301 8.06 -11.73 16.67
C VAL A 301 8.59 -10.47 15.97
N THR A 302 8.62 -10.50 14.64
CA THR A 302 9.31 -9.46 13.86
C THR A 302 8.54 -9.04 12.61
N THR A 303 8.83 -7.83 12.13
CA THR A 303 8.43 -7.35 10.80
C THR A 303 9.42 -7.80 9.73
N GLY A 304 9.08 -7.58 8.46
CA GLY A 304 9.96 -7.87 7.33
C GLY A 304 9.62 -9.16 6.60
N SER A 305 8.39 -9.66 6.77
CA SER A 305 7.88 -10.84 6.07
C SER A 305 7.82 -10.67 4.54
N GLN A 306 7.84 -9.44 4.04
CA GLN A 306 7.83 -9.09 2.61
C GLN A 306 9.22 -8.81 2.04
N GLY A 307 10.26 -8.94 2.85
CA GLY A 307 11.63 -8.72 2.40
C GLY A 307 12.03 -7.26 2.29
N GLU A 308 11.26 -6.35 2.84
CA GLU A 308 11.47 -4.90 2.74
C GLU A 308 12.86 -4.52 3.26
N PRO A 309 13.64 -3.76 2.50
CA PRO A 309 14.92 -3.23 2.96
C PRO A 309 14.79 -2.49 4.29
N MET A 310 15.76 -2.66 5.18
CA MET A 310 15.80 -2.06 6.52
C MET A 310 14.76 -2.58 7.52
N SER A 311 13.85 -3.49 7.14
CA SER A 311 12.96 -4.17 8.09
C SER A 311 13.75 -4.98 9.13
N ALA A 312 13.10 -5.36 10.22
CA ALA A 312 13.82 -6.07 11.29
C ALA A 312 14.35 -7.43 10.82
N LEU A 313 13.57 -8.24 10.09
CA LEU A 313 14.04 -9.53 9.54
C LEU A 313 15.16 -9.33 8.50
N TYR A 314 15.03 -8.32 7.61
CA TYR A 314 16.09 -7.98 6.66
C TYR A 314 17.41 -7.72 7.38
N ARG A 315 17.39 -6.85 8.41
CA ARG A 315 18.59 -6.54 9.19
C ARG A 315 19.17 -7.76 9.92
N MET A 316 18.33 -8.67 10.41
CA MET A 316 18.78 -9.95 11.00
C MET A 316 19.45 -10.84 9.96
N ALA A 317 18.86 -10.97 8.77
CA ALA A 317 19.38 -11.78 7.67
C ALA A 317 20.75 -11.27 7.19
N PHE A 318 20.94 -9.94 7.12
CA PHE A 318 22.18 -9.29 6.68
C PHE A 318 23.13 -8.91 7.81
N ALA A 319 22.96 -9.45 9.04
CA ALA A 319 23.79 -9.19 10.22
C ALA A 319 23.96 -7.70 10.58
N SER A 320 22.92 -6.91 10.35
CA SER A 320 22.89 -5.48 10.70
C SER A 320 21.85 -5.14 11.80
N HIS A 321 21.26 -6.15 12.45
CA HIS A 321 20.35 -5.97 13.56
C HIS A 321 21.09 -5.95 14.91
N ASP A 322 20.93 -4.88 15.69
CA ASP A 322 21.72 -4.62 16.90
C ASP A 322 21.55 -5.66 18.03
N LYS A 323 20.41 -6.35 18.08
CA LYS A 323 20.02 -7.19 19.23
C LYS A 323 19.96 -8.68 18.91
N VAL A 324 19.63 -9.05 17.67
CA VAL A 324 19.42 -10.42 17.24
C VAL A 324 20.38 -10.75 16.11
N GLU A 325 21.27 -11.69 16.36
CA GLU A 325 22.12 -12.32 15.37
C GLU A 325 21.58 -13.73 15.09
N LEU A 326 21.38 -14.06 13.81
CA LEU A 326 20.85 -15.36 13.37
C LEU A 326 21.98 -16.34 13.08
N GLY A 327 21.77 -17.63 13.45
CA GLY A 327 22.70 -18.71 13.23
C GLY A 327 22.04 -20.09 13.26
N ALA A 328 22.84 -21.16 13.31
CA ALA A 328 22.37 -22.55 13.25
C ALA A 328 21.39 -22.94 14.39
N GLN A 329 21.42 -22.23 15.51
CA GLN A 329 20.52 -22.42 16.65
C GLN A 329 19.13 -21.81 16.44
N ASP A 330 18.87 -21.20 15.28
CA ASP A 330 17.64 -20.49 15.03
C ASP A 330 16.76 -21.21 14.02
N LEU A 331 15.46 -21.12 14.25
CA LEU A 331 14.41 -21.39 13.28
C LEU A 331 13.71 -20.08 12.95
N VAL A 332 13.70 -19.71 11.68
CA VAL A 332 12.90 -18.58 11.20
C VAL A 332 11.66 -19.08 10.50
N VAL A 333 10.50 -18.56 10.89
CA VAL A 333 9.21 -18.83 10.25
C VAL A 333 8.73 -17.57 9.56
N ILE A 334 8.56 -17.60 8.24
CA ILE A 334 7.95 -16.51 7.47
C ILE A 334 6.46 -16.80 7.36
N SER A 335 5.70 -16.23 8.29
CA SER A 335 4.26 -16.43 8.45
C SER A 335 3.48 -15.37 7.63
N ALA A 336 3.79 -15.33 6.34
CA ALA A 336 3.18 -14.44 5.36
C ALA A 336 3.36 -15.04 3.95
N HIS A 337 2.40 -14.74 3.06
CA HIS A 337 2.59 -14.93 1.62
C HIS A 337 3.28 -13.70 1.04
N ALA A 338 4.15 -13.88 0.05
CA ALA A 338 4.75 -12.73 -0.63
C ALA A 338 3.67 -11.99 -1.44
N ILE A 339 3.56 -10.70 -1.21
CA ILE A 339 2.72 -9.83 -2.05
C ILE A 339 3.31 -9.83 -3.46
N PRO A 340 2.48 -9.87 -4.52
CA PRO A 340 2.99 -9.82 -5.90
C PRO A 340 4.02 -8.70 -6.11
N GLY A 341 5.20 -9.06 -6.64
CA GLY A 341 6.35 -8.18 -6.80
C GLY A 341 7.43 -8.32 -5.71
N ASN A 342 7.10 -8.83 -4.53
CA ASN A 342 8.06 -8.99 -3.42
C ASN A 342 8.76 -10.36 -3.38
N GLU A 343 8.44 -11.30 -4.28
CA GLU A 343 8.96 -12.67 -4.28
C GLU A 343 10.48 -12.71 -4.33
N LYS A 344 11.09 -11.83 -5.13
CA LYS A 344 12.56 -11.71 -5.24
C LYS A 344 13.20 -11.23 -3.94
N LEU A 345 12.58 -10.28 -3.25
CA LEU A 345 13.08 -9.76 -1.98
C LEU A 345 12.99 -10.79 -0.87
N VAL A 346 11.86 -11.49 -0.75
CA VAL A 346 11.65 -12.58 0.19
C VAL A 346 12.64 -13.72 -0.08
N GLY A 347 12.79 -14.14 -1.35
CA GLY A 347 13.76 -15.16 -1.75
C GLY A 347 15.21 -14.79 -1.41
N LYS A 348 15.58 -13.50 -1.56
CA LYS A 348 16.90 -13.01 -1.18
C LYS A 348 17.17 -13.15 0.31
N ILE A 349 16.21 -12.79 1.17
CA ILE A 349 16.33 -12.93 2.62
C ILE A 349 16.47 -14.41 3.01
N ILE A 350 15.62 -15.29 2.46
CA ILE A 350 15.70 -16.74 2.71
C ILE A 350 17.09 -17.26 2.36
N ASN A 351 17.63 -16.92 1.19
CA ASN A 351 18.96 -17.35 0.77
C ASN A 351 20.06 -16.87 1.73
N GLU A 352 20.02 -15.61 2.20
CA GLU A 352 21.01 -15.10 3.17
C GLU A 352 20.93 -15.82 4.51
N MET A 353 19.75 -16.17 4.98
CA MET A 353 19.58 -16.97 6.20
C MET A 353 20.11 -18.39 6.04
N CYS A 354 19.82 -19.04 4.91
CA CYS A 354 20.34 -20.38 4.60
C CYS A 354 21.89 -20.42 4.55
N LYS A 355 22.55 -19.38 4.03
CA LYS A 355 24.02 -19.26 4.05
C LYS A 355 24.62 -19.26 5.47
N LYS A 356 23.83 -18.85 6.45
CA LYS A 356 24.20 -18.85 7.88
C LYS A 356 23.77 -20.12 8.62
N ASN A 357 23.33 -21.15 7.90
CA ASN A 357 22.79 -22.40 8.44
C ASN A 357 21.55 -22.20 9.32
N VAL A 358 20.79 -21.12 9.10
CA VAL A 358 19.50 -20.90 9.76
C VAL A 358 18.46 -21.82 9.12
N SER A 359 17.67 -22.51 9.95
CA SER A 359 16.49 -23.24 9.47
C SER A 359 15.39 -22.25 9.12
N VAL A 360 14.79 -22.34 7.91
CA VAL A 360 13.72 -21.44 7.48
C VAL A 360 12.50 -22.24 7.06
N LEU A 361 11.32 -21.87 7.58
CA LEU A 361 10.01 -22.37 7.17
C LEU A 361 9.18 -21.22 6.59
N TYR A 362 8.47 -21.47 5.50
CA TYR A 362 7.62 -20.50 4.83
C TYR A 362 6.39 -21.18 4.19
N ASP A 363 5.44 -20.44 3.71
CA ASP A 363 4.10 -20.87 3.33
C ASP A 363 4.03 -22.03 2.32
N SER A 364 4.97 -22.13 1.38
CA SER A 364 5.02 -23.28 0.45
C SER A 364 5.48 -24.60 1.10
N MET A 365 6.03 -24.54 2.31
CA MET A 365 6.51 -25.73 3.05
C MET A 365 5.53 -26.17 4.14
N VAL A 366 4.88 -25.22 4.81
CA VAL A 366 3.97 -25.45 5.94
C VAL A 366 2.87 -24.38 5.91
N GLU A 367 1.64 -24.75 6.30
CA GLU A 367 0.51 -23.81 6.40
C GLU A 367 0.71 -22.83 7.57
N VAL A 368 1.59 -21.86 7.40
CA VAL A 368 1.90 -20.82 8.39
C VAL A 368 1.23 -19.47 8.06
N HIS A 369 0.47 -19.43 6.97
CA HIS A 369 -0.26 -18.25 6.53
C HIS A 369 -1.61 -18.64 5.93
N VAL A 370 -2.62 -17.84 6.23
CA VAL A 370 -3.92 -17.85 5.54
C VAL A 370 -4.26 -16.42 5.10
N SER A 371 -4.93 -16.31 3.97
CA SER A 371 -5.35 -15.01 3.44
C SER A 371 -6.43 -14.37 4.32
N GLY A 372 -6.54 -13.04 4.27
CA GLY A 372 -7.65 -12.29 4.83
C GLY A 372 -8.82 -12.12 3.85
N HIS A 373 -8.61 -12.41 2.55
CA HIS A 373 -9.55 -12.09 1.47
C HIS A 373 -10.36 -13.31 1.04
N ALA A 374 -11.59 -13.04 0.61
CA ALA A 374 -12.56 -14.02 0.14
C ALA A 374 -12.12 -14.73 -1.13
N CYS A 375 -12.10 -16.06 -1.10
CA CYS A 375 -11.96 -16.89 -2.29
C CYS A 375 -13.29 -16.98 -3.07
N ARG A 376 -13.27 -17.65 -4.23
CA ARG A 376 -14.37 -17.68 -5.20
C ARG A 376 -15.73 -18.09 -4.61
N GLU A 377 -15.78 -19.10 -3.73
CA GLU A 377 -17.04 -19.57 -3.17
C GLU A 377 -17.60 -18.60 -2.10
N GLU A 378 -16.74 -17.87 -1.41
CA GLU A 378 -17.14 -16.82 -0.46
C GLU A 378 -17.69 -15.60 -1.20
N LEU A 379 -17.10 -15.22 -2.33
CA LEU A 379 -17.62 -14.16 -3.20
C LEU A 379 -19.00 -14.55 -3.75
N LYS A 380 -19.20 -15.80 -4.19
CA LYS A 380 -20.52 -16.30 -4.60
C LYS A 380 -21.55 -16.21 -3.48
N LEU A 381 -21.15 -16.53 -2.25
CA LEU A 381 -22.04 -16.42 -1.10
C LEU A 381 -22.42 -14.96 -0.84
N MET A 382 -21.48 -14.01 -0.95
CA MET A 382 -21.76 -12.59 -0.83
C MET A 382 -22.79 -12.14 -1.86
N HIS A 383 -22.65 -12.51 -3.13
CA HIS A 383 -23.63 -12.24 -4.17
C HIS A 383 -25.01 -12.87 -3.90
N ALA A 384 -25.02 -14.13 -3.42
CA ALA A 384 -26.27 -14.86 -3.15
C ALA A 384 -27.05 -14.26 -1.96
N LEU A 385 -26.36 -13.75 -0.94
CA LEU A 385 -26.95 -13.10 0.23
C LEU A 385 -27.43 -11.69 -0.10
N SER A 386 -26.58 -10.90 -0.74
CA SER A 386 -26.83 -9.48 -1.02
C SER A 386 -27.84 -9.26 -2.17
N LYS A 387 -27.91 -10.17 -3.15
CA LYS A 387 -28.80 -10.10 -4.34
C LYS A 387 -28.87 -8.69 -4.94
N PRO A 388 -27.73 -8.07 -5.28
CA PRO A 388 -27.72 -6.68 -5.68
C PRO A 388 -28.41 -6.46 -7.02
N GLU A 389 -29.02 -5.27 -7.21
CA GLU A 389 -29.51 -4.87 -8.52
C GLU A 389 -28.37 -4.56 -9.47
N PHE A 390 -27.34 -3.83 -8.98
CA PHE A 390 -26.11 -3.51 -9.71
C PHE A 390 -24.89 -4.00 -8.96
N PHE A 391 -23.83 -4.29 -9.69
CA PHE A 391 -22.57 -4.77 -9.14
C PHE A 391 -21.39 -3.98 -9.70
N MET A 392 -20.48 -3.59 -8.83
CA MET A 392 -19.20 -2.97 -9.16
C MET A 392 -18.08 -3.71 -8.41
N PRO A 393 -17.23 -4.50 -9.10
CA PRO A 393 -16.05 -5.10 -8.47
C PRO A 393 -15.06 -4.00 -8.10
N VAL A 394 -14.51 -4.08 -6.89
CA VAL A 394 -13.50 -3.15 -6.34
C VAL A 394 -12.32 -3.92 -5.76
N HIS A 395 -11.29 -3.21 -5.32
CA HIS A 395 -10.11 -3.76 -4.64
C HIS A 395 -9.44 -4.90 -5.40
N GLY A 396 -8.70 -4.58 -6.45
CA GLY A 396 -7.96 -5.55 -7.25
C GLY A 396 -7.37 -4.96 -8.54
N GLU A 397 -6.39 -5.66 -9.10
CA GLU A 397 -5.91 -5.38 -10.43
C GLU A 397 -7.03 -5.60 -11.47
N TYR A 398 -6.93 -4.99 -12.64
CA TYR A 398 -7.94 -5.08 -13.70
C TYR A 398 -8.35 -6.53 -14.04
N LYS A 399 -7.39 -7.45 -14.04
CA LYS A 399 -7.67 -8.87 -14.24
C LYS A 399 -8.63 -9.45 -13.20
N HIS A 400 -8.49 -9.05 -11.93
CA HIS A 400 -9.33 -9.49 -10.83
C HIS A 400 -10.76 -8.94 -11.00
N LEU A 401 -10.90 -7.65 -11.36
CA LEU A 401 -12.20 -7.02 -11.59
C LEU A 401 -12.94 -7.71 -12.74
N VAL A 402 -12.25 -8.04 -13.83
CA VAL A 402 -12.83 -8.77 -14.98
C VAL A 402 -13.23 -10.19 -14.57
N ARG A 403 -12.42 -10.89 -13.77
CA ARG A 403 -12.76 -12.23 -13.27
C ARG A 403 -13.96 -12.19 -12.33
N HIS A 404 -14.08 -11.17 -11.50
CA HIS A 404 -15.23 -11.01 -10.62
C HIS A 404 -16.51 -10.66 -11.41
N LYS A 405 -16.40 -9.87 -12.47
CA LYS A 405 -17.49 -9.68 -13.44
C LYS A 405 -17.97 -11.03 -13.99
N GLN A 406 -17.04 -11.87 -14.48
CA GLN A 406 -17.38 -13.19 -15.02
C GLN A 406 -18.08 -14.07 -13.97
N LEU A 407 -17.61 -14.03 -12.71
CA LEU A 407 -18.26 -14.72 -11.60
C LEU A 407 -19.71 -14.25 -11.38
N ALA A 408 -19.94 -12.95 -11.39
CA ALA A 408 -21.28 -12.38 -11.23
C ALA A 408 -22.20 -12.77 -12.39
N GLU A 409 -21.68 -12.79 -13.63
CA GLU A 409 -22.42 -13.28 -14.81
C GLU A 409 -22.77 -14.76 -14.68
N GLU A 410 -21.86 -15.62 -14.22
CA GLU A 410 -22.11 -17.04 -13.93
C GLU A 410 -23.21 -17.22 -12.88
N MET A 411 -23.35 -16.29 -11.94
CA MET A 411 -24.40 -16.30 -10.92
C MET A 411 -25.74 -15.70 -11.41
N GLY A 412 -25.79 -15.24 -12.65
CA GLY A 412 -27.02 -14.75 -13.29
C GLY A 412 -27.21 -13.24 -13.22
N THR A 413 -26.23 -12.46 -12.78
CA THR A 413 -26.30 -10.99 -12.86
C THR A 413 -26.19 -10.56 -14.32
N PRO A 414 -27.15 -9.78 -14.85
CA PRO A 414 -27.11 -9.33 -16.25
C PRO A 414 -25.85 -8.50 -16.53
N ALA A 415 -25.20 -8.70 -17.67
CA ALA A 415 -23.95 -8.01 -18.02
C ALA A 415 -24.06 -6.48 -18.00
N ASN A 416 -25.24 -5.92 -18.33
CA ASN A 416 -25.52 -4.48 -18.27
C ASN A 416 -25.80 -3.96 -16.85
N HIS A 417 -25.82 -4.83 -15.84
CA HIS A 417 -25.92 -4.48 -14.42
C HIS A 417 -24.55 -4.58 -13.72
N ILE A 418 -23.48 -4.92 -14.45
CA ILE A 418 -22.13 -5.06 -13.89
C ILE A 418 -21.23 -3.93 -14.44
N PHE A 419 -20.64 -3.18 -13.54
CA PHE A 419 -19.86 -1.98 -13.84
C PHE A 419 -18.40 -2.16 -13.45
N VAL A 420 -17.58 -2.66 -14.37
CA VAL A 420 -16.11 -2.67 -14.23
C VAL A 420 -15.60 -1.29 -14.64
N ALA A 421 -15.03 -0.54 -13.70
CA ALA A 421 -14.51 0.78 -14.01
C ALA A 421 -13.26 0.65 -14.91
N PRO A 422 -13.21 1.42 -16.02
CA PRO A 422 -12.04 1.40 -16.90
C PRO A 422 -10.78 1.93 -16.19
N ASP A 423 -10.95 2.91 -15.31
CA ASP A 423 -9.91 3.53 -14.50
C ASP A 423 -10.52 4.25 -13.29
N ILE A 424 -9.67 4.71 -12.35
CA ILE A 424 -10.09 5.61 -11.26
C ILE A 424 -10.72 6.89 -11.82
N GLY A 425 -11.58 7.53 -11.05
CA GLY A 425 -12.27 8.76 -11.45
C GLY A 425 -13.47 8.57 -12.39
N HIS A 426 -13.73 7.36 -12.93
CA HIS A 426 -14.95 7.10 -13.70
C HIS A 426 -16.17 7.11 -12.79
N VAL A 427 -17.19 7.87 -13.17
CA VAL A 427 -18.40 8.11 -12.36
C VAL A 427 -19.51 7.16 -12.76
N LEU A 428 -19.94 6.30 -11.83
CA LEU A 428 -21.17 5.53 -11.93
C LEU A 428 -22.30 6.37 -11.33
N GLU A 429 -23.23 6.79 -12.17
CA GLU A 429 -24.43 7.49 -11.74
C GLU A 429 -25.60 6.51 -11.60
N ILE A 430 -26.29 6.58 -10.46
CA ILE A 430 -27.46 5.77 -10.12
C ILE A 430 -28.66 6.71 -9.91
N ASP A 431 -29.74 6.48 -10.63
CA ASP A 431 -30.99 7.22 -10.52
C ASP A 431 -32.22 6.28 -10.59
N ASP A 432 -33.41 6.82 -10.63
CA ASP A 432 -34.65 6.07 -10.73
C ASP A 432 -34.76 5.23 -12.04
N LYS A 433 -33.93 5.55 -13.05
CA LYS A 433 -33.94 4.85 -14.35
C LYS A 433 -32.91 3.72 -14.42
N GLY A 434 -32.01 3.63 -13.46
CA GLY A 434 -30.97 2.62 -13.42
C GLY A 434 -29.59 3.16 -13.07
N ALA A 435 -28.56 2.45 -13.50
CA ALA A 435 -27.16 2.85 -13.32
C ALA A 435 -26.45 2.95 -14.67
N ARG A 436 -25.55 3.91 -14.81
CA ARG A 436 -24.75 4.14 -16.03
C ARG A 436 -23.45 4.88 -15.73
N TRP A 437 -22.45 4.68 -16.56
CA TRP A 437 -21.28 5.54 -16.57
C TRP A 437 -21.66 6.95 -17.03
N ASN A 438 -21.33 7.98 -16.25
CA ASN A 438 -21.64 9.37 -16.55
C ASN A 438 -20.46 10.30 -16.26
N GLY A 439 -19.51 10.34 -17.18
CA GLY A 439 -18.35 11.21 -17.11
C GLY A 439 -17.22 10.71 -16.21
N THR A 440 -16.29 11.59 -15.93
CA THR A 440 -15.12 11.36 -15.09
C THR A 440 -14.87 12.55 -14.17
N VAL A 441 -14.27 12.31 -13.02
CA VAL A 441 -13.69 13.33 -12.15
C VAL A 441 -12.18 13.25 -12.22
N TYR A 442 -11.49 14.32 -11.87
CA TYR A 442 -10.04 14.27 -11.76
C TYR A 442 -9.65 13.32 -10.62
N ALA A 443 -8.82 12.35 -10.95
CA ALA A 443 -8.24 11.37 -10.02
C ALA A 443 -6.82 11.06 -10.48
N GLY A 444 -5.93 10.78 -9.54
CA GLY A 444 -4.53 10.53 -9.85
C GLY A 444 -3.73 10.08 -8.65
N ASN A 445 -2.41 10.06 -8.81
CA ASN A 445 -1.44 9.67 -7.80
C ASN A 445 -0.69 10.90 -7.30
N VAL A 446 -0.62 11.04 -5.98
CA VAL A 446 0.28 11.98 -5.31
C VAL A 446 1.43 11.19 -4.72
N LEU A 447 2.65 11.49 -5.14
CA LEU A 447 3.86 10.80 -4.72
C LEU A 447 4.42 11.43 -3.45
N ILE A 448 4.85 10.59 -2.52
CA ILE A 448 5.47 10.98 -1.25
C ILE A 448 6.94 10.56 -1.29
N ASP A 449 7.84 11.52 -1.07
CA ASP A 449 9.28 11.32 -1.02
C ASP A 449 9.83 12.07 0.20
N GLY A 450 10.16 11.35 1.26
CA GLY A 450 10.57 11.93 2.53
C GLY A 450 9.50 12.87 3.11
N TYR A 451 9.80 14.15 3.16
CA TYR A 451 8.85 15.19 3.60
C TYR A 451 8.07 15.83 2.45
N GLY A 452 8.44 15.52 1.19
CA GLY A 452 7.80 16.07 0.00
C GLY A 452 6.47 15.38 -0.28
N VAL A 453 5.45 16.15 -0.63
CA VAL A 453 4.11 15.66 -0.95
C VAL A 453 3.70 16.25 -2.30
N GLY A 454 3.74 15.42 -3.36
CA GLY A 454 3.32 15.81 -4.70
C GLY A 454 4.30 16.75 -5.44
N ASP A 455 5.51 16.93 -4.93
CA ASP A 455 6.57 17.74 -5.55
C ASP A 455 7.42 16.94 -6.55
N VAL A 456 7.28 15.62 -6.58
CA VAL A 456 7.90 14.73 -7.55
C VAL A 456 6.90 14.39 -8.65
N GLY A 457 7.18 14.90 -9.87
CA GLY A 457 6.37 14.60 -11.05
C GLY A 457 7.08 13.66 -12.04
N ASN A 458 6.42 13.37 -13.17
CA ASN A 458 6.91 12.45 -14.20
C ASN A 458 8.31 12.82 -14.74
N ILE A 459 8.65 14.11 -14.78
CA ILE A 459 9.97 14.57 -15.23
C ILE A 459 11.04 14.09 -14.26
N VAL A 460 10.82 14.29 -12.95
CA VAL A 460 11.77 13.88 -11.90
C VAL A 460 11.93 12.37 -11.86
N LEU A 461 10.83 11.61 -11.99
CA LEU A 461 10.88 10.14 -12.05
C LEU A 461 11.67 9.65 -13.27
N ARG A 462 11.43 10.24 -14.43
CA ARG A 462 12.17 9.92 -15.66
C ARG A 462 13.67 10.20 -15.50
N ASP A 463 14.01 11.33 -14.89
CA ASP A 463 15.41 11.70 -14.64
C ASP A 463 16.07 10.75 -13.64
N ARG A 464 15.39 10.37 -12.55
CA ARG A 464 15.88 9.38 -11.58
C ARG A 464 16.10 8.02 -12.23
N ARG A 465 15.18 7.57 -13.08
CA ARG A 465 15.31 6.31 -13.85
C ARG A 465 16.53 6.36 -14.76
N HIS A 466 16.66 7.42 -15.55
CA HIS A 466 17.80 7.62 -16.45
C HIS A 466 19.14 7.63 -15.68
N LEU A 467 19.19 8.30 -14.53
CA LEU A 467 20.37 8.29 -13.66
C LEU A 467 20.69 6.90 -13.11
N SER A 468 19.67 6.09 -12.80
CA SER A 468 19.86 4.74 -12.26
C SER A 468 20.32 3.74 -13.30
N GLU A 469 19.89 3.88 -14.57
CA GLU A 469 20.22 2.97 -15.68
C GLU A 469 21.60 3.25 -16.28
N ASP A 470 21.87 4.50 -16.63
CA ASP A 470 23.03 4.88 -17.47
C ASP A 470 24.02 5.83 -16.79
N GLY A 471 23.67 6.35 -15.61
CA GLY A 471 24.53 7.25 -14.83
C GLY A 471 24.57 8.68 -15.33
N LEU A 472 25.53 9.44 -14.82
CA LEU A 472 25.69 10.89 -15.03
C LEU A 472 27.09 11.24 -15.51
N ILE A 473 27.13 12.17 -16.45
CA ILE A 473 28.35 12.90 -16.89
C ILE A 473 28.12 14.40 -16.68
N VAL A 474 28.98 15.04 -15.91
CA VAL A 474 29.04 16.48 -15.76
C VAL A 474 30.22 17.01 -16.55
N VAL A 475 29.98 17.98 -17.43
CA VAL A 475 31.02 18.68 -18.20
C VAL A 475 31.15 20.09 -17.65
N VAL A 476 32.31 20.44 -17.11
CA VAL A 476 32.54 21.75 -16.49
C VAL A 476 33.56 22.53 -17.32
N ALA A 477 33.20 23.73 -17.76
CA ALA A 477 34.08 24.63 -18.48
C ALA A 477 33.89 26.09 -18.02
N THR A 478 34.97 26.86 -18.04
CA THR A 478 34.95 28.31 -17.87
C THR A 478 35.37 28.98 -19.18
N VAL A 479 34.58 29.90 -19.66
CA VAL A 479 34.77 30.57 -20.94
C VAL A 479 34.78 32.07 -20.78
N ASP A 480 35.61 32.75 -21.58
CA ASP A 480 35.52 34.21 -21.78
C ASP A 480 34.61 34.45 -22.98
N SER A 481 33.43 35.02 -22.71
CA SER A 481 32.41 35.27 -23.76
C SER A 481 32.77 36.47 -24.64
N ARG A 482 33.64 37.39 -24.18
CA ARG A 482 34.07 38.61 -24.90
C ARG A 482 35.15 38.28 -25.94
N ASP A 483 36.12 37.49 -25.51
CA ASP A 483 37.28 37.13 -26.33
C ASP A 483 37.12 35.75 -27.01
N GLY A 484 36.04 35.02 -26.73
CA GLY A 484 35.63 33.77 -27.39
C GLY A 484 36.57 32.59 -27.16
N TYR A 485 37.12 32.43 -25.94
CA TYR A 485 38.01 31.30 -25.67
C TYR A 485 37.71 30.58 -24.33
N ILE A 486 38.20 29.35 -24.20
CA ILE A 486 38.07 28.53 -23.01
C ILE A 486 39.17 28.87 -22.03
N ILE A 487 38.84 29.45 -20.86
CA ILE A 487 39.81 29.79 -19.80
C ILE A 487 40.25 28.53 -19.04
N SER A 488 39.30 27.62 -18.73
CA SER A 488 39.58 26.39 -17.97
C SER A 488 38.64 25.26 -18.37
N GLY A 489 39.14 24.04 -18.38
CA GLY A 489 38.40 22.85 -18.77
C GLY A 489 38.46 22.55 -20.29
N PRO A 490 37.43 21.94 -20.90
CA PRO A 490 36.35 21.26 -20.19
C PRO A 490 36.86 20.10 -19.34
N ASP A 491 36.37 19.96 -18.11
CA ASP A 491 36.61 18.79 -17.29
C ASP A 491 35.36 17.91 -17.25
N ILE A 492 35.57 16.59 -17.23
CA ILE A 492 34.46 15.61 -17.24
C ILE A 492 34.48 14.82 -15.94
N ILE A 493 33.34 14.86 -15.22
CA ILE A 493 33.09 14.07 -14.03
C ILE A 493 32.04 13.02 -14.35
N SER A 494 32.36 11.75 -14.10
CA SER A 494 31.44 10.61 -14.32
C SER A 494 31.02 9.99 -13.00
N ARG A 495 29.72 9.64 -12.90
CA ARG A 495 29.15 8.88 -11.79
C ARG A 495 28.14 7.85 -12.33
N GLY A 496 28.30 6.59 -11.91
CA GLY A 496 27.37 5.51 -12.29
C GLY A 496 27.42 5.07 -13.75
N PHE A 497 28.24 5.70 -14.62
CA PHE A 497 28.33 5.38 -16.04
C PHE A 497 29.42 4.36 -16.36
N VAL A 498 30.68 4.67 -16.05
CA VAL A 498 31.84 3.81 -16.28
C VAL A 498 32.81 3.88 -15.10
N TYR A 499 33.58 2.81 -14.91
CA TYR A 499 34.68 2.84 -13.95
C TYR A 499 35.85 3.66 -14.53
N VAL A 500 36.02 4.86 -14.05
CA VAL A 500 36.90 5.88 -14.66
C VAL A 500 38.35 5.40 -14.83
N ARG A 501 38.89 4.63 -13.86
CA ARG A 501 40.26 4.10 -13.94
C ARG A 501 40.53 3.14 -15.10
N GLU A 502 39.48 2.46 -15.60
CA GLU A 502 39.58 1.53 -16.74
C GLU A 502 39.11 2.18 -18.04
N ALA A 503 38.55 3.37 -17.99
CA ALA A 503 37.96 4.08 -19.11
C ALA A 503 38.64 5.43 -19.41
N GLU A 504 39.89 5.63 -18.99
CA GLU A 504 40.63 6.90 -19.18
C GLU A 504 40.64 7.34 -20.65
N ALA A 505 40.94 6.43 -21.57
CA ALA A 505 40.97 6.74 -23.00
C ALA A 505 39.61 7.21 -23.55
N LEU A 506 38.49 6.65 -23.05
CA LEU A 506 37.14 7.09 -23.42
C LEU A 506 36.83 8.47 -22.88
N MET A 507 37.24 8.72 -21.64
CA MET A 507 36.99 10.02 -20.97
C MET A 507 37.84 11.13 -21.61
N ASP A 508 39.09 10.83 -22.01
CA ASP A 508 39.96 11.77 -22.76
C ASP A 508 39.40 12.10 -24.14
N GLN A 509 38.87 11.10 -24.85
CA GLN A 509 38.20 11.33 -26.15
C GLN A 509 36.93 12.20 -25.95
N ALA A 510 36.13 11.93 -24.93
CA ALA A 510 34.96 12.73 -24.62
C ALA A 510 35.32 14.17 -24.25
N LYS A 511 36.41 14.36 -23.49
CA LYS A 511 36.95 15.68 -23.12
C LYS A 511 37.42 16.48 -24.33
N ASN A 512 38.11 15.82 -25.25
CA ASN A 512 38.55 16.43 -26.51
C ASN A 512 37.38 16.81 -27.42
N LEU A 513 36.35 15.92 -27.50
CA LEU A 513 35.13 16.22 -28.25
C LEU A 513 34.40 17.44 -27.64
N ALA A 514 34.25 17.47 -26.33
CA ALA A 514 33.62 18.59 -25.62
C ALA A 514 34.36 19.91 -25.89
N ARG A 515 35.72 19.89 -25.92
CA ARG A 515 36.55 21.06 -26.22
C ARG A 515 36.33 21.55 -27.66
N ASN A 516 36.27 20.63 -28.63
CA ASN A 516 36.05 20.97 -30.05
C ASN A 516 34.67 21.64 -30.22
N VAL A 517 33.62 21.04 -29.67
CA VAL A 517 32.25 21.61 -29.73
C VAL A 517 32.18 22.98 -29.09
N LEU A 518 32.82 23.18 -27.94
CA LEU A 518 32.84 24.47 -27.28
C LEU A 518 33.57 25.52 -28.13
N ASN A 519 34.73 25.19 -28.72
CA ASN A 519 35.46 26.11 -29.58
C ASN A 519 34.65 26.48 -30.82
N GLU A 520 34.04 25.49 -31.50
CA GLU A 520 33.17 25.73 -32.67
C GLU A 520 32.00 26.67 -32.35
N CYS A 521 31.41 26.53 -31.15
CA CYS A 521 30.34 27.43 -30.70
C CYS A 521 30.86 28.84 -30.39
N LEU A 522 32.02 28.98 -29.76
CA LEU A 522 32.62 30.27 -29.40
C LEU A 522 33.13 31.04 -30.62
N ASP A 523 33.59 30.35 -31.67
CA ASP A 523 33.99 30.98 -32.92
C ASP A 523 32.81 31.62 -33.69
N SER A 524 31.57 31.23 -33.40
CA SER A 524 30.36 31.86 -33.93
C SER A 524 29.97 33.06 -33.10
N ASN A 525 30.17 34.27 -33.63
CA ASN A 525 29.94 35.57 -32.94
C ASN A 525 28.51 35.84 -32.43
N ASN A 526 27.60 34.89 -32.50
CA ASN A 526 26.19 35.04 -32.06
C ASN A 526 25.63 33.69 -31.58
N PHE A 527 26.08 33.26 -30.40
CA PHE A 527 25.63 31.98 -29.77
C PHE A 527 24.73 32.24 -28.55
N ASP A 528 23.73 31.37 -28.39
CA ASP A 528 22.92 31.28 -27.15
C ASP A 528 23.50 30.16 -26.28
N TRP A 529 23.64 30.42 -25.00
CA TRP A 529 24.12 29.42 -24.03
C TRP A 529 23.27 28.15 -23.97
N ASN A 530 21.96 28.24 -24.25
CA ASN A 530 21.09 27.07 -24.34
C ASN A 530 21.45 26.21 -25.54
N ASP A 531 21.76 26.85 -26.68
CA ASP A 531 22.19 26.16 -27.89
C ASP A 531 23.54 25.49 -27.70
N VAL A 532 24.51 26.16 -27.06
CA VAL A 532 25.82 25.60 -26.74
C VAL A 532 25.70 24.36 -25.85
N LYS A 533 24.91 24.46 -24.79
CA LYS A 533 24.63 23.33 -23.89
C LYS A 533 23.94 22.18 -24.63
N GLY A 534 22.99 22.50 -25.53
CA GLY A 534 22.29 21.54 -26.37
C GLY A 534 23.25 20.79 -27.31
N GLN A 535 24.06 21.51 -28.07
CA GLN A 535 25.03 20.92 -29.01
C GLN A 535 26.06 20.04 -28.27
N LEU A 536 26.56 20.49 -27.12
CA LEU A 536 27.50 19.74 -26.29
C LEU A 536 26.87 18.43 -25.78
N LYS A 537 25.64 18.51 -25.29
CA LYS A 537 24.88 17.35 -24.85
C LYS A 537 24.66 16.36 -26.00
N ASP A 538 24.22 16.82 -27.15
CA ASP A 538 23.92 15.98 -28.31
C ASP A 538 25.19 15.30 -28.90
N ALA A 539 26.30 16.04 -28.97
CA ALA A 539 27.57 15.52 -29.44
C ALA A 539 28.11 14.40 -28.53
N LEU A 540 28.12 14.66 -27.23
CA LEU A 540 28.58 13.69 -26.24
C LEU A 540 27.65 12.49 -26.14
N THR A 541 26.32 12.67 -26.19
CA THR A 541 25.34 11.57 -26.19
C THR A 541 25.60 10.65 -27.40
N ARG A 542 25.73 11.20 -28.59
CA ARG A 542 26.04 10.40 -29.82
C ARG A 542 27.35 9.66 -29.70
N PHE A 543 28.40 10.33 -29.23
CA PHE A 543 29.73 9.74 -29.09
C PHE A 543 29.72 8.59 -28.07
N LEU A 544 29.20 8.83 -26.85
CA LEU A 544 29.22 7.85 -25.79
C LEU A 544 28.31 6.67 -26.09
N SER A 545 27.10 6.92 -26.62
CA SER A 545 26.21 5.83 -27.00
C SER A 545 26.79 4.98 -28.14
N GLY A 546 27.47 5.60 -29.13
CA GLY A 546 28.17 4.87 -30.21
C GLY A 546 29.33 4.01 -29.71
N LYS A 547 30.01 4.41 -28.61
CA LYS A 547 31.15 3.67 -28.05
C LYS A 547 30.74 2.62 -27.02
N THR A 548 29.67 2.83 -26.28
CA THR A 548 29.33 2.03 -25.08
C THR A 548 27.96 1.36 -25.15
N GLY A 549 27.09 1.78 -26.06
CA GLY A 549 25.67 1.39 -26.08
C GLY A 549 24.84 2.03 -24.99
N ARG A 550 25.41 2.87 -24.11
CA ARG A 550 24.76 3.53 -22.97
C ARG A 550 24.55 5.01 -23.26
N LYS A 551 23.53 5.60 -22.64
CA LYS A 551 23.15 7.01 -22.84
C LYS A 551 23.12 7.75 -21.49
N PRO A 552 24.28 8.05 -20.86
CA PRO A 552 24.29 8.73 -19.57
C PRO A 552 23.62 10.09 -19.66
N MET A 553 23.08 10.55 -18.55
CA MET A 553 22.60 11.92 -18.42
C MET A 553 23.79 12.88 -18.52
N ILE A 554 23.75 13.82 -19.47
CA ILE A 554 24.83 14.80 -19.64
C ILE A 554 24.39 16.15 -19.13
N LEU A 555 25.15 16.69 -18.18
CA LEU A 555 24.92 17.97 -17.53
C LEU A 555 26.06 18.94 -17.86
N PRO A 556 25.90 19.83 -18.85
CA PRO A 556 26.88 20.90 -19.11
C PRO A 556 26.76 22.02 -18.06
N VAL A 557 27.88 22.33 -17.40
CA VAL A 557 28.04 23.43 -16.45
C VAL A 557 29.07 24.39 -17.06
N ILE A 558 28.59 25.44 -17.70
CA ILE A 558 29.44 26.44 -18.36
C ILE A 558 29.36 27.72 -17.52
N MET A 559 30.51 28.18 -17.07
CA MET A 559 30.67 29.43 -16.32
C MET A 559 31.23 30.49 -17.26
N GLU A 560 30.61 31.64 -17.30
CA GLU A 560 30.99 32.80 -18.10
C GLU A 560 31.73 33.82 -17.22
N ILE A 561 32.80 34.38 -17.74
CA ILE A 561 33.57 35.45 -17.09
C ILE A 561 33.72 36.62 -18.07
#